data_60b6056d462f64827e48362488e07864
#
_entry.id   60b6056d462f64827e48362488e07864
#
_cell.length_a   1.000
_cell.length_b   1.000
_cell.length_c   1.000
_cell.angle_alpha   90.00
_cell.angle_beta   90.00
_cell.angle_gamma   90.00
#
_symmetry.space_group_name_H-M   'P 1'
#
loop_
_entity.id
_entity.type
_entity.pdbx_description
1 polymer ?
#
loop_
_entity_poly.entity_id
_entity_poly.type
_entity_poly.pdbx_seq_one_letter_code
_entity_poly.pdbx_strand_id
1 'polypeptide(L)' 'ITNNLSTLMGSKRVRIAEIARITGLTNDTISKIYNDKTKGIDFKTLDKLCWALECTPNDIFPYTPDA' A
#
# COMPACT_ATOMS: atom_id res chain seq x y z
N ILE A 1 6.34 -9.63 -8.56
CA ILE A 1 5.29 -8.95 -7.79
C ILE A 1 5.36 -7.46 -8.10
N THR A 2 4.24 -6.89 -8.44
CA THR A 2 4.11 -5.49 -8.79
C THR A 2 3.45 -4.72 -7.66
N ASN A 3 3.95 -3.51 -7.38
CA ASN A 3 3.34 -2.63 -6.39
C ASN A 3 2.26 -1.78 -7.07
N ASN A 4 1.02 -1.98 -6.66
CA ASN A 4 -0.13 -1.28 -7.24
C ASN A 4 -0.72 -0.22 -6.29
N LEU A 5 0.01 0.14 -5.24
CA LEU A 5 -0.51 1.05 -4.21
C LEU A 5 -0.87 2.43 -4.78
N SER A 6 -0.02 2.99 -5.63
CA SER A 6 -0.28 4.31 -6.20
C SER A 6 -1.54 4.32 -7.06
N THR A 7 -1.75 3.26 -7.84
CA THR A 7 -2.95 3.13 -8.67
C THR A 7 -4.20 3.00 -7.80
N LEU A 8 -4.13 2.18 -6.75
CA LEU A 8 -5.24 2.01 -5.81
C LEU A 8 -5.60 3.33 -5.12
N MET A 9 -4.58 4.02 -4.61
CA MET A 9 -4.80 5.30 -3.93
C MET A 9 -5.38 6.33 -4.88
N GLY A 10 -4.90 6.36 -6.11
CA GLY A 10 -5.42 7.26 -7.13
C GLY A 10 -6.87 6.98 -7.47
N SER A 11 -7.25 5.70 -7.61
CA SER A 11 -8.62 5.33 -7.92
C SER A 11 -9.59 5.67 -6.80
N LYS A 12 -9.11 5.62 -5.55
CA LYS A 12 -9.92 5.96 -4.38
C LYS A 12 -9.79 7.43 -3.98
N ARG A 13 -8.96 8.18 -4.66
CA ARG A 13 -8.72 9.61 -4.42
C ARG A 13 -8.28 9.90 -3.00
N VAL A 14 -7.42 9.05 -2.45
CA VAL A 14 -6.84 9.24 -1.12
C VAL A 14 -5.38 9.63 -1.24
N ARG A 15 -4.91 10.41 -0.30
CA ARG A 15 -3.54 10.90 -0.26
C ARG A 15 -2.75 10.16 0.82
N ILE A 16 -1.42 10.20 0.68
CA ILE A 16 -0.52 9.58 1.66
C ILE A 16 -0.81 10.08 3.08
N ALA A 17 -1.02 11.38 3.24
CA ALA A 17 -1.29 11.98 4.55
C ALA A 17 -2.58 11.41 5.17
N GLU A 18 -3.60 11.14 4.37
CA GLU A 18 -4.84 10.56 4.86
C GLU A 18 -4.63 9.13 5.35
N ILE A 19 -3.90 8.33 4.56
CA ILE A 19 -3.59 6.96 4.94
C ILE A 19 -2.75 6.93 6.22
N ALA A 20 -1.78 7.83 6.33
CA ALA A 20 -0.96 7.93 7.54
C ALA A 20 -1.81 8.23 8.76
N ARG A 21 -2.75 9.16 8.63
CA ARG A 21 -3.64 9.55 9.74
C ARG A 21 -4.54 8.38 10.16
N ILE A 22 -5.10 7.66 9.20
CA ILE A 22 -6.03 6.56 9.48
C ILE A 22 -5.31 5.36 10.07
N THR A 23 -4.13 5.03 9.54
CA THR A 23 -3.40 3.83 9.93
C THR A 23 -2.48 4.04 11.12
N GLY A 24 -2.10 5.28 11.41
CA GLY A 24 -1.06 5.58 12.40
C GLY A 24 0.36 5.35 11.87
N LEU A 25 0.51 5.02 10.60
CA LEU A 25 1.81 4.88 9.97
C LEU A 25 2.38 6.26 9.64
N THR A 26 3.71 6.34 9.47
CA THR A 26 4.33 7.60 9.07
C THR A 26 4.18 7.83 7.57
N ASN A 27 4.20 9.10 7.18
CA ASN A 27 4.18 9.45 5.75
C ASN A 27 5.37 8.80 5.02
N ASP A 28 6.52 8.74 5.69
CA ASP A 28 7.72 8.15 5.11
C ASP A 28 7.54 6.67 4.80
N THR A 29 6.92 5.92 5.71
CA THR A 29 6.66 4.50 5.50
C THR A 29 5.76 4.28 4.28
N ILE A 30 4.67 5.04 4.19
CA ILE A 30 3.73 4.92 3.08
C ILE A 30 4.38 5.37 1.78
N SER A 31 5.15 6.45 1.82
CA SER A 31 5.83 6.99 0.65
C SER A 31 6.85 5.99 0.07
N LYS A 32 7.56 5.27 0.93
CA LYS A 32 8.50 4.24 0.47
C LYS A 32 7.80 3.12 -0.27
N ILE A 33 6.65 2.69 0.23
CA ILE A 33 5.85 1.66 -0.43
C ILE A 33 5.29 2.21 -1.74
N TYR A 34 4.72 3.42 -1.69
CA TYR A 34 4.13 4.09 -2.84
C TYR A 34 5.13 4.23 -4.00
N ASN A 35 6.37 4.56 -3.68
CA ASN A 35 7.42 4.76 -4.68
C ASN A 35 8.25 3.52 -4.95
N ASP A 36 7.83 2.37 -4.46
CA ASP A 36 8.49 1.08 -4.70
C ASP A 36 9.94 1.07 -4.21
N LYS A 37 10.21 1.74 -3.10
CA LYS A 37 11.56 1.85 -2.54
C LYS A 37 11.79 0.93 -1.36
N THR A 38 10.82 0.10 -1.02
CA THR A 38 10.97 -0.87 0.05
C THR A 38 11.20 -2.26 -0.55
N LYS A 39 12.02 -3.05 0.13
CA LYS A 39 12.32 -4.42 -0.30
C LYS A 39 11.32 -5.42 0.26
N GLY A 40 10.50 -5.00 1.19
CA GLY A 40 9.49 -5.85 1.80
C GLY A 40 8.56 -5.04 2.66
N ILE A 41 7.52 -5.70 3.15
CA ILE A 41 6.52 -5.08 4.01
C ILE A 41 6.14 -6.12 5.05
N ASP A 42 5.99 -5.69 6.31
CA ASP A 42 5.55 -6.62 7.33
C ASP A 42 4.03 -6.77 7.27
N PHE A 43 3.54 -7.88 7.84
CA PHE A 43 2.11 -8.19 7.78
C PHE A 43 1.26 -7.16 8.51
N LYS A 44 1.79 -6.57 9.58
CA LYS A 44 1.07 -5.57 10.34
C LYS A 44 0.82 -4.32 9.51
N THR A 45 1.83 -3.85 8.80
CA THR A 45 1.72 -2.68 7.92
C THR A 45 0.78 -2.98 6.77
N LEU A 46 0.92 -4.17 6.15
CA LEU A 46 0.06 -4.59 5.05
C LEU A 46 -1.40 -4.66 5.50
N ASP A 47 -1.65 -5.23 6.67
CA ASP A 47 -3.00 -5.32 7.22
C ASP A 47 -3.63 -3.94 7.43
N LYS A 48 -2.86 -3.00 7.95
CA LYS A 48 -3.34 -1.64 8.15
C LYS A 48 -3.69 -0.95 6.83
N LEU A 49 -2.85 -1.14 5.82
CA LEU A 49 -3.11 -0.57 4.49
C LEU A 49 -4.36 -1.18 3.87
N CYS A 50 -4.53 -2.49 3.97
CA CYS A 50 -5.72 -3.17 3.46
C CYS A 50 -6.98 -2.66 4.15
N TRP A 51 -6.92 -2.51 5.46
CA TRP A 51 -8.05 -1.99 6.23
C TRP A 51 -8.40 -0.56 5.80
N ALA A 52 -7.40 0.29 5.68
CA ALA A 52 -7.60 1.70 5.35
C ALA A 52 -8.13 1.89 3.92
N LEU A 53 -7.67 1.05 2.99
CA LEU A 53 -8.06 1.14 1.59
C LEU A 53 -9.23 0.22 1.24
N GLU A 54 -9.70 -0.56 2.22
CA GLU A 54 -10.79 -1.53 2.01
C GLU A 54 -10.49 -2.47 0.85
N CYS A 55 -9.30 -3.05 0.87
CA CYS A 55 -8.82 -3.92 -0.20
C CYS A 55 -8.12 -5.14 0.37
N THR A 56 -7.70 -6.04 -0.51
CA THR A 56 -6.95 -7.23 -0.15
C THR A 56 -5.46 -7.01 -0.42
N PRO A 57 -4.57 -7.81 0.22
CA PRO A 57 -3.13 -7.72 -0.09
C PRO A 57 -2.83 -7.89 -1.58
N ASN A 58 -3.59 -8.73 -2.26
CA ASN A 58 -3.40 -8.94 -3.70
C ASN A 58 -3.72 -7.70 -4.52
N ASP A 59 -4.60 -6.84 -4.03
CA ASP A 59 -4.91 -5.58 -4.71
C ASP A 59 -3.71 -4.61 -4.66
N ILE A 60 -2.94 -4.66 -3.57
CA ILE A 60 -1.76 -3.82 -3.41
C ILE A 60 -0.55 -4.43 -4.11
N PHE A 61 -0.35 -5.74 -3.95
CA PHE A 61 0.76 -6.46 -4.53
C PHE A 61 0.25 -7.63 -5.37
N PRO A 62 -0.32 -7.34 -6.55
CA PRO A 62 -0.81 -8.41 -7.41
C PRO A 62 0.35 -9.29 -7.87
N TYR A 63 0.13 -10.61 -7.80
CA TYR A 63 1.14 -11.59 -8.18
C TYR A 63 0.76 -12.22 -9.51
N THR A 64 1.70 -12.14 -10.45
CA THR A 64 1.57 -12.82 -11.73
C THR A 64 2.75 -13.77 -11.84
N PRO A 65 2.54 -15.07 -11.81
CA PRO A 65 3.65 -16.01 -11.93
C PRO A 65 4.33 -15.90 -13.30
N ASP A 66 5.64 -16.00 -13.29
CA ASP A 66 6.38 -16.07 -14.53
C ASP A 66 6.13 -17.44 -15.17
N ALA A 67 5.77 -17.40 -16.41
CA ALA A 67 5.47 -18.62 -17.16
C ALA A 67 6.74 -19.42 -17.44
#